data_c47676cfcaefc3b515294e8f04a5f7d3
#
_entry.id   c47676cfcaefc3b515294e8f04a5f7d3
#
_cell.length_a   1.000
_cell.length_b   1.000
_cell.length_c   1.000
_cell.angle_alpha   90.00
_cell.angle_beta   90.00
_cell.angle_gamma   90.00
#
_symmetry.space_group_name_H-M   'P 1'
#
loop_
_entity.id
_entity.type
_entity.pdbx_description
1 polymer ?
#
loop_
_entity_poly.entity_id
_entity_poly.type
_entity_poly.pdbx_seq_one_letter_code
_entity_poly.pdbx_strand_id
1 'polypeptide(L)'
;MKSKNDVSECIHCHVCQKHCEFLKKYGIDIGDTEKLKELSYHCFLCGKCTEVCPIGIDGRDYILKLRRENVREAEGTFREKGYGMLLKEKKDYIYKNYRNATGKCILFPGCNFPSFYPKTMKKLVKLLKEHGIGVAYDCCGKPIAELGLEADEKRII
;
A
#
# COMPACT_ATOMS: atom_id res chain seq x y z
N MET A 1 -13.56 6.01 -18.34
CA MET A 1 -12.34 6.25 -17.54
C MET A 1 -11.78 7.59 -17.98
N LYS A 2 -11.63 8.58 -17.08
CA LYS A 2 -10.89 9.81 -17.42
C LYS A 2 -9.44 9.41 -17.76
N SER A 3 -8.91 9.90 -18.87
CA SER A 3 -7.49 9.77 -19.18
C SER A 3 -6.71 10.42 -18.02
N LYS A 4 -5.78 9.66 -17.42
CA LYS A 4 -4.92 10.19 -16.36
C LYS A 4 -3.85 11.02 -17.03
N ASN A 5 -3.80 12.32 -16.75
CA ASN A 5 -2.77 13.20 -17.23
C ASN A 5 -1.45 12.92 -16.51
N ASP A 6 -0.34 13.16 -17.20
CA ASP A 6 1.00 13.05 -16.62
C ASP A 6 1.25 14.18 -15.60
N VAL A 7 2.15 13.94 -14.64
CA VAL A 7 2.48 14.92 -13.62
C VAL A 7 3.15 16.18 -14.21
N SER A 8 3.82 16.05 -15.36
CA SER A 8 4.42 17.19 -16.08
C SER A 8 3.39 18.20 -16.63
N GLU A 9 2.12 17.78 -16.70
CA GLU A 9 1.00 18.65 -17.10
C GLU A 9 0.43 19.44 -15.91
N CYS A 10 1.07 19.37 -14.72
CA CYS A 10 0.58 20.06 -13.53
C CYS A 10 0.56 21.58 -13.74
N ILE A 11 -0.61 22.19 -13.51
CA ILE A 11 -0.80 23.63 -13.62
C ILE A 11 -0.56 24.39 -12.30
N HIS A 12 -0.02 23.73 -11.29
CA HIS A 12 0.30 24.28 -9.97
C HIS A 12 -0.88 25.05 -9.32
N CYS A 13 -2.10 24.55 -9.45
CA CYS A 13 -3.30 25.19 -8.88
C CYS A 13 -3.43 25.02 -7.36
N HIS A 14 -2.54 24.26 -6.72
CA HIS A 14 -2.47 23.98 -5.28
C HIS A 14 -3.76 23.39 -4.65
N VAL A 15 -4.71 22.89 -5.43
CA VAL A 15 -5.92 22.24 -4.88
C VAL A 15 -5.54 21.01 -4.08
N CYS A 16 -4.63 20.17 -4.60
CA CYS A 16 -4.16 18.97 -3.88
C CYS A 16 -3.47 19.32 -2.56
N GLN A 17 -2.70 20.42 -2.51
CA GLN A 17 -2.05 20.92 -1.29
C GLN A 17 -3.07 21.28 -0.21
N LYS A 18 -4.17 21.96 -0.57
CA LYS A 18 -5.22 22.35 0.38
C LYS A 18 -5.92 21.14 1.05
N HIS A 19 -5.93 20.00 0.38
CA HIS A 19 -6.63 18.79 0.82
C HIS A 19 -5.71 17.67 1.35
N CYS A 20 -4.39 17.92 1.44
CA CYS A 20 -3.42 16.95 1.89
C CYS A 20 -2.47 17.55 2.92
N GLU A 21 -2.52 17.09 4.17
CA GLU A 21 -1.67 17.60 5.25
C GLU A 21 -0.16 17.38 4.97
N PHE A 22 0.19 16.33 4.24
CA PHE A 22 1.58 16.11 3.81
C PHE A 22 2.05 17.23 2.85
N LEU A 23 1.31 17.47 1.77
CA LEU A 23 1.66 18.50 0.78
C LEU A 23 1.64 19.89 1.43
N LYS A 24 0.66 20.16 2.28
CA LYS A 24 0.53 21.41 3.02
C LYS A 24 1.71 21.65 3.97
N LYS A 25 2.12 20.62 4.72
CA LYS A 25 3.25 20.70 5.67
C LYS A 25 4.55 21.12 4.99
N TYR A 26 4.80 20.63 3.77
CA TYR A 26 6.02 20.93 3.04
C TYR A 26 5.87 22.10 2.05
N GLY A 27 4.69 22.69 1.93
CA GLY A 27 4.41 23.81 1.04
C GLY A 27 4.52 23.46 -0.44
N ILE A 28 4.25 22.21 -0.81
CA ILE A 28 4.42 21.66 -2.16
C ILE A 28 3.08 21.20 -2.75
N ASP A 29 3.03 21.01 -4.07
CA ASP A 29 1.93 20.32 -4.75
C ASP A 29 2.43 19.08 -5.51
N ILE A 30 1.54 18.42 -6.26
CA ILE A 30 1.89 17.18 -6.95
C ILE A 30 2.82 17.41 -8.15
N GLY A 31 2.98 18.65 -8.61
CA GLY A 31 3.91 19.06 -9.67
C GLY A 31 5.35 19.30 -9.18
N ASP A 32 5.58 19.39 -7.87
CA ASP A 32 6.91 19.59 -7.28
C ASP A 32 7.73 18.30 -7.25
N THR A 33 8.03 17.77 -8.44
CA THR A 33 8.55 16.41 -8.65
C THR A 33 9.84 16.10 -7.91
N GLU A 34 10.79 17.04 -7.85
CA GLU A 34 12.06 16.90 -7.13
C GLU A 34 11.84 16.69 -5.63
N LYS A 35 11.02 17.56 -5.03
CA LYS A 35 10.67 17.45 -3.60
C LYS A 35 9.86 16.19 -3.30
N LEU A 36 8.98 15.79 -4.19
CA LEU A 36 8.21 14.56 -4.03
C LEU A 36 9.08 13.31 -4.11
N LYS A 37 10.17 13.32 -4.90
CA LYS A 37 11.13 12.22 -4.93
C LYS A 37 11.80 12.04 -3.57
N GLU A 38 12.29 13.12 -2.94
CA GLU A 38 12.88 13.11 -1.61
C GLU A 38 11.89 12.67 -0.52
N LEU A 39 10.65 13.17 -0.60
CA LEU A 39 9.64 13.04 0.46
C LEU A 39 8.62 11.92 0.20
N SER A 40 8.83 11.05 -0.80
CA SER A 40 7.85 10.06 -1.24
C SER A 40 7.36 9.15 -0.11
N TYR A 41 8.22 8.80 0.85
CA TYR A 41 7.88 7.95 1.99
C TYR A 41 7.12 8.66 3.12
N HIS A 42 6.98 9.98 3.07
CA HIS A 42 6.12 10.75 3.97
C HIS A 42 4.64 10.73 3.54
N CYS A 43 4.34 10.28 2.33
CA CYS A 43 2.99 10.17 1.80
C CYS A 43 2.30 8.86 2.27
N PHE A 44 1.03 8.96 2.68
CA PHE A 44 0.20 7.79 3.08
C PHE A 44 -0.43 7.03 1.91
N LEU A 45 -0.20 7.47 0.66
CA LEU A 45 -0.81 6.88 -0.54
C LEU A 45 -2.35 6.79 -0.48
N CYS A 46 -3.00 7.72 0.21
CA CYS A 46 -4.46 7.73 0.39
C CYS A 46 -5.25 8.10 -0.88
N GLY A 47 -4.60 8.69 -1.90
CA GLY A 47 -5.22 9.06 -3.16
C GLY A 47 -6.02 10.37 -3.14
N LYS A 48 -6.05 11.13 -2.04
CA LYS A 48 -6.83 12.38 -1.96
C LYS A 48 -6.39 13.41 -3.00
N CYS A 49 -5.09 13.53 -3.26
CA CYS A 49 -4.55 14.39 -4.32
C CYS A 49 -5.05 14.00 -5.73
N THR A 50 -5.22 12.71 -6.00
CA THR A 50 -5.79 12.19 -7.24
C THR A 50 -7.27 12.58 -7.39
N GLU A 51 -8.04 12.41 -6.30
CA GLU A 51 -9.48 12.68 -6.28
C GLU A 51 -9.80 14.16 -6.56
N VAL A 52 -9.03 15.07 -5.95
CA VAL A 52 -9.30 16.52 -6.04
C VAL A 52 -8.60 17.21 -7.22
N CYS A 53 -7.80 16.50 -8.00
CA CYS A 53 -7.07 17.08 -9.13
C CYS A 53 -8.02 17.49 -10.25
N PRO A 54 -8.12 18.80 -10.62
CA PRO A 54 -9.06 19.25 -11.65
C PRO A 54 -8.69 18.75 -13.05
N ILE A 55 -7.41 18.49 -13.30
CA ILE A 55 -6.91 17.99 -14.59
C ILE A 55 -6.67 16.47 -14.59
N GLY A 56 -6.98 15.75 -13.52
CA GLY A 56 -7.00 14.29 -13.48
C GLY A 56 -5.63 13.61 -13.31
N ILE A 57 -4.64 14.28 -12.72
CA ILE A 57 -3.35 13.65 -12.39
C ILE A 57 -3.55 12.59 -11.29
N ASP A 58 -3.00 11.39 -11.48
CA ASP A 58 -2.98 10.36 -10.44
C ASP A 58 -1.75 10.54 -9.53
N GLY A 59 -1.88 11.43 -8.55
CA GLY A 59 -0.81 11.71 -7.61
C GLY A 59 -0.44 10.52 -6.73
N ARG A 60 -1.37 9.60 -6.42
CA ARG A 60 -1.08 8.37 -5.68
C ARG A 60 -0.18 7.43 -6.49
N ASP A 61 -0.53 7.19 -7.75
CA ASP A 61 0.26 6.34 -8.63
C ASP A 61 1.65 6.95 -8.87
N TYR A 62 1.71 8.27 -9.05
CA TYR A 62 2.98 8.97 -9.21
C TYR A 62 3.92 8.78 -8.01
N ILE A 63 3.44 8.99 -6.77
CA ILE A 63 4.25 8.74 -5.56
C ILE A 63 4.71 7.28 -5.47
N LEU A 64 3.85 6.34 -5.84
CA LEU A 64 4.23 4.93 -5.83
C LEU A 64 5.32 4.62 -6.86
N LYS A 65 5.26 5.25 -8.06
CA LYS A 65 6.36 5.18 -9.05
C LYS A 65 7.68 5.70 -8.50
N LEU A 66 7.67 6.85 -7.82
CA LEU A 66 8.88 7.40 -7.17
C LEU A 66 9.48 6.43 -6.14
N ARG A 67 8.65 5.78 -5.31
CA ARG A 67 9.14 4.76 -4.36
C ARG A 67 9.77 3.56 -5.06
N ARG A 68 9.17 3.09 -6.16
CA ARG A 68 9.72 2.01 -6.98
C ARG A 68 11.05 2.41 -7.63
N GLU A 69 11.16 3.65 -8.08
CA GLU A 69 12.40 4.20 -8.61
C GLU A 69 13.49 4.28 -7.54
N ASN A 70 13.18 4.78 -6.34
CA ASN A 70 14.12 4.82 -5.22
C ASN A 70 14.66 3.42 -4.86
N VAL A 71 13.80 2.40 -4.87
CA VAL A 71 14.23 1.01 -4.63
C VAL A 71 15.10 0.49 -5.78
N ARG A 72 14.76 0.79 -7.04
CA ARG A 72 15.57 0.40 -8.21
C ARG A 72 16.95 1.06 -8.22
N GLU A 73 17.02 2.36 -7.95
CA GLU A 73 18.27 3.12 -7.83
C GLU A 73 19.16 2.60 -6.68
N ALA A 74 18.54 1.98 -5.67
CA ALA A 74 19.21 1.33 -4.55
C ALA A 74 19.44 -0.19 -4.78
N GLU A 75 19.48 -0.64 -6.05
CA GLU A 75 19.70 -2.05 -6.43
C GLU A 75 18.76 -3.05 -5.72
N GLY A 76 17.50 -2.67 -5.55
CA GLY A 76 16.49 -3.47 -4.87
C GLY A 76 16.56 -3.41 -3.33
N THR A 77 17.47 -2.61 -2.77
CA THR A 77 17.62 -2.46 -1.33
C THR A 77 16.72 -1.33 -0.82
N PHE A 78 15.93 -1.62 0.20
CA PHE A 78 15.12 -0.60 0.87
C PHE A 78 15.98 0.16 1.90
N ARG A 79 16.20 1.46 1.67
CA ARG A 79 17.14 2.28 2.47
C ARG A 79 16.47 3.16 3.53
N GLU A 80 15.14 3.34 3.47
CA GLU A 80 14.43 4.18 4.42
C GLU A 80 14.43 3.60 5.84
N LYS A 81 14.72 4.47 6.82
CA LYS A 81 14.75 4.08 8.24
C LYS A 81 13.33 3.95 8.82
N GLY A 82 13.18 3.14 9.86
CA GLY A 82 11.93 2.98 10.59
C GLY A 82 11.03 1.84 10.10
N TYR A 83 11.31 1.23 8.94
CA TYR A 83 10.48 0.18 8.35
C TYR A 83 10.97 -1.26 8.63
N GLY A 84 12.06 -1.45 9.35
CA GLY A 84 12.68 -2.76 9.55
C GLY A 84 11.74 -3.79 10.20
N MET A 85 10.96 -3.39 11.19
CA MET A 85 9.96 -4.27 11.83
C MET A 85 8.85 -4.68 10.86
N LEU A 86 8.34 -3.71 10.09
CA LEU A 86 7.31 -3.98 9.07
C LEU A 86 7.82 -4.96 8.01
N LEU A 87 9.03 -4.75 7.50
CA LEU A 87 9.65 -5.62 6.51
C LEU A 87 9.80 -7.04 7.05
N LYS A 88 10.34 -7.21 8.26
CA LYS A 88 10.49 -8.51 8.90
C LYS A 88 9.16 -9.23 9.07
N GLU A 89 8.14 -8.52 9.57
CA GLU A 89 6.81 -9.09 9.79
C GLU A 89 6.11 -9.49 8.49
N LYS A 90 6.18 -8.65 7.44
CA LYS A 90 5.40 -8.86 6.22
C LYS A 90 6.10 -9.76 5.19
N LYS A 91 7.42 -9.84 5.18
CA LYS A 91 8.14 -10.77 4.30
C LYS A 91 7.96 -12.23 4.70
N ASP A 92 7.88 -12.52 6.00
CA ASP A 92 7.81 -13.87 6.56
C ASP A 92 6.59 -14.02 7.49
N TYR A 93 5.39 -13.71 6.95
CA TYR A 93 4.16 -13.85 7.73
C TYR A 93 3.92 -15.30 8.15
N ILE A 94 4.00 -15.57 9.46
CA ILE A 94 4.05 -16.92 10.03
C ILE A 94 2.72 -17.69 10.01
N TYR A 95 1.60 -16.99 9.89
CA TYR A 95 0.25 -17.60 9.96
C TYR A 95 -0.34 -17.94 8.58
N LYS A 96 0.47 -18.00 7.54
CA LYS A 96 0.00 -18.33 6.20
C LYS A 96 -0.42 -19.80 6.09
N ASN A 97 -1.61 -20.02 5.56
CA ASN A 97 -2.13 -21.37 5.28
C ASN A 97 -2.94 -21.44 3.98
N TYR A 98 -2.82 -20.48 3.10
CA TYR A 98 -3.65 -20.37 1.91
C TYR A 98 -3.67 -21.63 1.04
N ARG A 99 -2.58 -22.40 1.04
CA ARG A 99 -2.47 -23.68 0.29
C ARG A 99 -3.34 -24.79 0.88
N ASN A 100 -3.76 -24.68 2.12
CA ASN A 100 -4.59 -25.65 2.84
C ASN A 100 -6.03 -25.14 3.04
N ALA A 101 -6.36 -23.99 2.50
CA ALA A 101 -7.71 -23.45 2.58
C ALA A 101 -8.65 -24.28 1.71
N THR A 102 -9.73 -24.77 2.28
CA THR A 102 -10.73 -25.62 1.61
C THR A 102 -12.12 -25.03 1.76
N GLY A 103 -12.97 -25.20 0.76
CA GLY A 103 -14.36 -24.74 0.76
C GLY A 103 -14.76 -24.09 -0.56
N LYS A 104 -16.06 -24.02 -0.85
CA LYS A 104 -16.59 -23.29 -2.01
C LYS A 104 -16.45 -21.79 -1.87
N CYS A 105 -16.51 -21.30 -0.63
CA CYS A 105 -16.21 -19.92 -0.26
C CYS A 105 -15.04 -19.91 0.72
N ILE A 106 -14.19 -18.91 0.59
CA ILE A 106 -13.01 -18.73 1.45
C ILE A 106 -12.99 -17.30 1.98
N LEU A 107 -12.92 -17.14 3.30
CA LEU A 107 -12.62 -15.86 3.90
C LEU A 107 -11.10 -15.62 3.89
N PHE A 108 -10.68 -14.47 3.37
CA PHE A 108 -9.32 -13.96 3.48
C PHE A 108 -9.31 -12.77 4.45
N PRO A 109 -8.99 -12.96 5.75
CA PRO A 109 -9.05 -11.90 6.76
C PRO A 109 -7.87 -10.93 6.70
N GLY A 110 -6.88 -11.19 5.86
CA GLY A 110 -5.59 -10.51 5.86
C GLY A 110 -4.77 -10.85 7.11
N CYS A 111 -3.66 -10.12 7.30
CA CYS A 111 -2.74 -10.38 8.41
C CYS A 111 -3.11 -9.65 9.71
N ASN A 112 -3.70 -8.46 9.62
CA ASN A 112 -3.94 -7.62 10.81
C ASN A 112 -5.04 -8.19 11.72
N PHE A 113 -6.14 -8.67 11.16
CA PHE A 113 -7.25 -9.15 11.98
C PHE A 113 -6.88 -10.34 12.87
N PRO A 114 -6.26 -11.43 12.36
CA PRO A 114 -5.80 -12.50 13.23
C PRO A 114 -4.66 -12.10 14.20
N SER A 115 -3.82 -11.13 13.83
CA SER A 115 -2.73 -10.67 14.68
C SER A 115 -3.21 -9.85 15.88
N PHE A 116 -4.16 -8.92 15.66
CA PHE A 116 -4.66 -8.05 16.72
C PHE A 116 -5.84 -8.64 17.51
N TYR A 117 -6.63 -9.52 16.87
CA TYR A 117 -7.85 -10.09 17.47
C TYR A 117 -7.88 -11.62 17.40
N PRO A 118 -6.85 -12.34 17.89
CA PRO A 118 -6.73 -13.81 17.72
C PRO A 118 -7.89 -14.59 18.35
N LYS A 119 -8.40 -14.14 19.49
CA LYS A 119 -9.55 -14.80 20.15
C LYS A 119 -10.84 -14.67 19.34
N THR A 120 -11.10 -13.49 18.77
CA THR A 120 -12.26 -13.23 17.91
C THR A 120 -12.13 -14.02 16.60
N MET A 121 -10.93 -14.05 16.02
CA MET A 121 -10.66 -14.82 14.81
C MET A 121 -10.92 -16.32 15.03
N LYS A 122 -10.50 -16.92 16.16
CA LYS A 122 -10.78 -18.32 16.47
C LYS A 122 -12.28 -18.61 16.55
N LYS A 123 -13.08 -17.71 17.14
CA LYS A 123 -14.54 -17.86 17.20
C LYS A 123 -15.17 -17.78 15.80
N LEU A 124 -14.71 -16.81 14.98
CA LEU A 124 -15.17 -16.65 13.61
C LEU A 124 -14.86 -17.88 12.75
N VAL A 125 -13.64 -18.42 12.84
CA VAL A 125 -13.25 -19.64 12.11
C VAL A 125 -14.15 -20.82 12.46
N LYS A 126 -14.49 -21.01 13.75
CA LYS A 126 -15.40 -22.08 14.19
C LYS A 126 -16.78 -21.93 13.53
N LEU A 127 -17.34 -20.72 13.60
CA LEU A 127 -18.65 -20.42 12.98
C LEU A 127 -18.63 -20.65 11.46
N LEU A 128 -17.60 -20.16 10.77
CA LEU A 128 -17.47 -20.32 9.32
C LEU A 128 -17.34 -21.79 8.89
N LYS A 129 -16.62 -22.60 9.67
CA LYS A 129 -16.49 -24.04 9.44
C LYS A 129 -17.84 -24.75 9.50
N GLU A 130 -18.71 -24.39 10.45
CA GLU A 130 -20.06 -24.93 10.58
C GLU A 130 -20.91 -24.66 9.33
N HIS A 131 -20.58 -23.60 8.57
CA HIS A 131 -21.24 -23.22 7.32
C HIS A 131 -20.47 -23.64 6.05
N GLY A 132 -19.43 -24.48 6.16
CA GLY A 132 -18.66 -24.97 5.03
C GLY A 132 -17.76 -23.90 4.37
N ILE A 133 -17.47 -22.81 5.09
CA ILE A 133 -16.61 -21.71 4.61
C ILE A 133 -15.18 -21.93 5.11
N GLY A 134 -14.23 -21.97 4.18
CA GLY A 134 -12.80 -22.06 4.48
C GLY A 134 -12.21 -20.70 4.93
N VAL A 135 -11.02 -20.73 5.51
CA VAL A 135 -10.28 -19.50 5.88
C VAL A 135 -8.85 -19.63 5.40
N ALA A 136 -8.38 -18.61 4.66
CA ALA A 136 -7.01 -18.51 4.20
C ALA A 136 -6.29 -17.38 4.98
N TYR A 137 -5.28 -17.77 5.75
CA TYR A 137 -4.44 -16.80 6.45
C TYR A 137 -3.23 -16.46 5.60
N ASP A 138 -3.12 -15.21 5.20
CA ASP A 138 -1.90 -14.69 4.58
C ASP A 138 -1.87 -13.16 4.62
N CYS A 139 -0.75 -12.57 4.21
CA CYS A 139 -0.63 -11.15 3.98
C CYS A 139 -0.97 -10.83 2.52
N CYS A 140 -1.75 -9.77 2.27
CA CYS A 140 -2.08 -9.31 0.92
C CYS A 140 -0.91 -8.63 0.18
N GLY A 141 0.27 -8.52 0.79
CA GLY A 141 1.44 -7.86 0.20
C GLY A 141 1.37 -6.34 0.11
N LYS A 142 0.20 -5.73 0.29
CA LYS A 142 0.01 -4.27 0.12
C LYS A 142 1.06 -3.40 0.81
N PRO A 143 1.44 -3.61 2.09
CA PRO A 143 2.47 -2.78 2.73
C PRO A 143 3.83 -2.86 2.04
N ILE A 144 4.19 -4.01 1.51
CA ILE A 144 5.45 -4.24 0.78
C ILE A 144 5.38 -3.57 -0.60
N ALA A 145 4.27 -3.75 -1.32
CA ALA A 145 4.00 -3.08 -2.60
C ALA A 145 4.05 -1.56 -2.48
N GLU A 146 3.43 -1.00 -1.43
CA GLU A 146 3.41 0.45 -1.18
C GLU A 146 4.76 1.02 -0.74
N LEU A 147 5.72 0.20 -0.33
CA LEU A 147 7.13 0.60 -0.16
C LEU A 147 7.92 0.61 -1.47
N GLY A 148 7.37 0.11 -2.57
CA GLY A 148 8.03 0.02 -3.87
C GLY A 148 8.83 -1.28 -4.08
N LEU A 149 8.69 -2.27 -3.20
CA LEU A 149 9.40 -3.56 -3.24
C LEU A 149 8.66 -4.57 -4.15
N GLU A 150 8.68 -4.35 -5.45
CA GLU A 150 7.94 -5.14 -6.45
C GLU A 150 8.33 -6.63 -6.48
N ALA A 151 9.62 -6.94 -6.28
CA ALA A 151 10.08 -8.33 -6.27
C ALA A 151 9.53 -9.12 -5.07
N ASP A 152 9.48 -8.49 -3.90
CA ASP A 152 8.92 -9.10 -2.70
C ASP A 152 7.38 -9.20 -2.77
N GLU A 153 6.71 -8.22 -3.40
CA GLU A 153 5.27 -8.26 -3.69
C GLU A 153 4.91 -9.49 -4.52
N LYS A 154 5.58 -9.70 -5.65
CA LYS A 154 5.34 -10.85 -6.55
C LYS A 154 5.58 -12.21 -5.88
N ARG A 155 6.39 -12.26 -4.85
CA ARG A 155 6.61 -13.48 -4.07
C ARG A 155 5.44 -13.80 -3.13
N ILE A 156 4.69 -12.78 -2.70
CA ILE A 156 3.57 -12.92 -1.76
C ILE A 156 2.29 -13.30 -2.49
N ILE A 157 2.06 -12.76 -3.68
CA ILE A 157 0.90 -13.01 -4.54
C ILE A 157 1.19 -14.18 -5.49
#